data_b501d061f03db571922d2388f4b2e8d8
#
_entry.id   b501d061f03db571922d2388f4b2e8d8
#
_cell.length_a   1.000
_cell.length_b   1.000
_cell.length_c   1.000
_cell.angle_alpha   90.00
_cell.angle_beta   90.00
_cell.angle_gamma   90.00
#
_symmetry.space_group_name_H-M   'P 1'
#
loop_
_entity.id
_entity.type
_entity.pdbx_description
1 polymer ?
#
loop_
_entity_poly.entity_id
_entity_poly.type
_entity_poly.pdbx_seq_one_letter_code
_entity_poly.pdbx_strand_id
1 'polypeptide(L)'
;AIDVEVLLNGEKTIAGMTDTIEISNSNLRDIDIGLYVQEKFDLRLDKYISKITRTTPTSGTDIFDYSNEKLTKIEVLKKNLGKSSIVVEYKIVVKNEGAVAGYAKKVVDYLPKGVVFNTELNKDWYLSDNGNVYNTSLENTIINPGETKELTLVLVKQITEDSIGVLNNTAEIYE
;
A
#
# COMPACT_ATOMS: atom_id res chain seq x y z
N ALA A 1 -35.87 1.73 12.26
CA ALA A 1 -35.04 0.54 12.34
C ALA A 1 -33.96 0.80 13.38
N ILE A 2 -33.71 -0.12 14.26
CA ILE A 2 -32.60 -0.06 15.23
C ILE A 2 -31.57 -1.06 14.71
N ASP A 3 -30.38 -0.59 14.39
CA ASP A 3 -29.28 -1.48 14.02
C ASP A 3 -28.80 -2.23 15.25
N VAL A 4 -28.88 -3.54 15.23
CA VAL A 4 -28.35 -4.39 16.29
C VAL A 4 -27.03 -4.99 15.81
N GLU A 5 -25.95 -4.65 16.50
CA GLU A 5 -24.66 -5.32 16.29
C GLU A 5 -24.74 -6.72 16.90
N VAL A 6 -24.49 -7.75 16.10
CA VAL A 6 -24.30 -9.13 16.57
C VAL A 6 -22.89 -9.60 16.26
N LEU A 7 -22.37 -10.45 17.14
CA LEU A 7 -21.08 -11.12 16.91
C LEU A 7 -21.34 -12.42 16.14
N LEU A 8 -20.91 -12.48 14.89
CA LEU A 8 -20.89 -13.73 14.14
C LEU A 8 -19.42 -14.16 13.97
N ASN A 9 -19.06 -15.32 14.46
CA ASN A 9 -17.69 -15.84 14.43
C ASN A 9 -16.61 -14.89 15.00
N GLY A 10 -17.01 -14.04 15.96
CA GLY A 10 -16.10 -13.06 16.59
C GLY A 10 -15.98 -11.72 15.87
N GLU A 11 -16.63 -11.55 14.73
CA GLU A 11 -16.69 -10.28 14.02
C GLU A 11 -18.01 -9.56 14.28
N LYS A 12 -17.93 -8.23 14.45
CA LYS A 12 -19.11 -7.38 14.55
C LYS A 12 -19.76 -7.24 13.17
N THR A 13 -21.03 -7.61 13.08
CA THR A 13 -21.83 -7.41 11.87
C THR A 13 -23.11 -6.65 12.21
N ILE A 14 -23.67 -5.96 11.23
CA ILE A 14 -24.95 -5.27 11.37
C ILE A 14 -26.04 -6.29 11.03
N ALA A 15 -26.91 -6.58 12.01
CA ALA A 15 -28.12 -7.36 11.77
C ALA A 15 -29.28 -6.42 11.44
N GLY A 16 -30.03 -6.77 10.43
CA GLY A 16 -31.32 -6.12 10.18
C GLY A 16 -32.30 -6.39 11.32
N MET A 17 -33.08 -5.39 11.70
CA MET A 17 -34.18 -5.56 12.63
C MET A 17 -35.51 -5.62 11.90
N THR A 18 -36.41 -6.48 12.35
CA THR A 18 -37.82 -6.41 11.98
C THR A 18 -38.49 -5.20 12.64
N ASP A 19 -39.59 -4.75 12.10
CA ASP A 19 -40.48 -3.82 12.80
C ASP A 19 -40.98 -4.44 14.12
N THR A 20 -41.51 -3.57 15.00
CA THR A 20 -42.03 -4.01 16.30
C THR A 20 -43.05 -5.14 16.11
N ILE A 21 -42.79 -6.30 16.73
CA ILE A 21 -43.69 -7.44 16.68
C ILE A 21 -44.55 -7.39 17.94
N GLU A 22 -45.86 -7.19 17.77
CA GLU A 22 -46.80 -7.30 18.87
C GLU A 22 -47.05 -8.81 19.18
N ILE A 23 -46.72 -9.22 20.37
CA ILE A 23 -47.00 -10.58 20.84
C ILE A 23 -48.44 -10.60 21.35
N SER A 24 -49.34 -11.15 20.55
CA SER A 24 -50.73 -11.46 20.96
C SER A 24 -50.85 -12.96 21.33
N ASN A 25 -52.05 -13.37 21.78
CA ASN A 25 -52.30 -14.79 22.13
C ASN A 25 -52.32 -15.77 20.94
N SER A 26 -51.90 -15.35 19.78
CA SER A 26 -51.70 -16.20 18.60
C SER A 26 -50.23 -16.56 18.40
N ASN A 27 -49.98 -17.80 17.98
CA ASN A 27 -48.66 -18.25 17.60
C ASN A 27 -48.17 -17.43 16.37
N LEU A 28 -47.13 -16.62 16.53
CA LEU A 28 -46.42 -16.03 15.42
C LEU A 28 -45.64 -17.11 14.70
N ARG A 29 -46.00 -17.39 13.47
CA ARG A 29 -45.27 -18.29 12.57
C ARG A 29 -44.69 -17.45 11.43
N ASP A 30 -43.63 -17.93 10.84
CA ASP A 30 -43.03 -17.34 9.66
C ASP A 30 -42.27 -16.00 9.91
N ILE A 31 -41.57 -15.89 11.04
CA ILE A 31 -40.59 -14.85 11.25
C ILE A 31 -39.26 -15.36 10.71
N ASP A 32 -38.96 -14.99 9.47
CA ASP A 32 -37.67 -15.29 8.84
C ASP A 32 -36.69 -14.14 9.11
N ILE A 33 -35.58 -14.44 9.76
CA ILE A 33 -34.45 -13.52 9.91
C ILE A 33 -33.41 -13.91 8.88
N GLY A 34 -33.33 -13.15 7.81
CA GLY A 34 -32.25 -13.28 6.84
C GLY A 34 -30.99 -12.55 7.33
N LEU A 35 -29.92 -13.30 7.61
CA LEU A 35 -28.59 -12.72 7.79
C LEU A 35 -27.86 -12.77 6.45
N TYR A 36 -27.27 -11.66 6.05
CA TYR A 36 -26.38 -11.63 4.89
C TYR A 36 -25.02 -11.11 5.31
N VAL A 37 -23.98 -11.67 4.72
CA VAL A 37 -22.62 -11.14 4.84
C VAL A 37 -22.51 -10.02 3.81
N GLN A 38 -22.28 -8.80 4.29
CA GLN A 38 -21.96 -7.70 3.40
C GLN A 38 -20.55 -7.92 2.84
N GLU A 39 -20.48 -8.27 1.57
CA GLU A 39 -19.22 -8.36 0.87
C GLU A 39 -18.59 -6.96 0.76
N LYS A 40 -17.31 -6.86 1.13
CA LYS A 40 -16.56 -5.60 1.12
C LYS A 40 -15.44 -5.67 0.11
N PHE A 41 -15.17 -4.53 -0.51
CA PHE A 41 -13.90 -4.26 -1.17
C PHE A 41 -12.85 -3.92 -0.11
N ASP A 42 -11.66 -4.50 -0.22
CA ASP A 42 -10.58 -4.29 0.76
C ASP A 42 -9.24 -4.40 0.05
N LEU A 43 -8.47 -3.33 0.05
CA LEU A 43 -7.16 -3.27 -0.56
C LEU A 43 -6.05 -3.32 0.47
N ARG A 44 -5.12 -4.22 0.27
CA ARG A 44 -3.84 -4.28 0.97
C ARG A 44 -2.73 -3.76 0.10
N LEU A 45 -1.85 -2.96 0.69
CA LEU A 45 -0.61 -2.50 0.08
C LEU A 45 0.60 -3.08 0.80
N ASP A 46 1.50 -3.72 0.05
CA ASP A 46 2.82 -4.10 0.51
C ASP A 46 3.88 -3.38 -0.33
N LYS A 47 4.96 -2.96 0.31
CA LYS A 47 6.08 -2.29 -0.34
C LYS A 47 7.39 -3.01 -0.04
N TYR A 48 8.15 -3.29 -1.09
CA TYR A 48 9.39 -4.05 -1.04
C TYR A 48 10.50 -3.30 -1.77
N ILE A 49 11.73 -3.58 -1.40
CA ILE A 49 12.91 -3.19 -2.16
C ILE A 49 13.16 -4.31 -3.20
N SER A 50 13.16 -3.95 -4.48
CA SER A 50 13.42 -4.90 -5.57
C SER A 50 14.86 -4.82 -6.06
N LYS A 51 15.45 -3.61 -6.03
CA LYS A 51 16.83 -3.40 -6.49
C LYS A 51 17.44 -2.16 -5.84
N ILE A 52 18.73 -2.23 -5.56
CA ILE A 52 19.54 -1.05 -5.25
C ILE A 52 20.74 -1.00 -6.18
N THR A 53 20.90 0.13 -6.83
CA THR A 53 22.12 0.46 -7.57
C THR A 53 22.93 1.44 -6.76
N ARG A 54 24.14 1.06 -6.35
CA ARG A 54 25.08 1.91 -5.61
C ARG A 54 26.19 2.38 -6.55
N THR A 55 26.44 3.67 -6.61
CA THR A 55 27.57 4.23 -7.34
C THR A 55 28.54 4.91 -6.39
N THR A 56 29.80 4.52 -6.44
CA THR A 56 30.87 5.10 -5.60
C THR A 56 32.12 5.40 -6.43
N PRO A 57 32.98 6.36 -6.01
CA PRO A 57 34.21 6.66 -6.71
C PRO A 57 35.24 5.53 -6.73
N THR A 58 35.17 4.61 -5.76
CA THR A 58 36.17 3.53 -5.59
C THR A 58 35.78 2.22 -6.23
N SER A 59 34.49 1.87 -6.25
CA SER A 59 34.01 0.60 -6.79
C SER A 59 33.23 0.75 -8.09
N GLY A 60 32.96 2.00 -8.54
CA GLY A 60 32.07 2.23 -9.67
C GLY A 60 30.61 1.95 -9.28
N THR A 61 29.91 1.22 -10.12
CA THR A 61 28.49 0.90 -9.93
C THR A 61 28.32 -0.57 -9.57
N ASP A 62 27.67 -0.83 -8.44
CA ASP A 62 27.27 -2.13 -7.99
C ASP A 62 25.74 -2.25 -8.01
N ILE A 63 25.22 -3.39 -8.42
CA ILE A 63 23.78 -3.68 -8.48
C ILE A 63 23.47 -4.81 -7.50
N PHE A 64 22.46 -4.59 -6.67
CA PHE A 64 21.95 -5.55 -5.71
C PHE A 64 20.49 -5.81 -6.02
N ASP A 65 20.17 -7.03 -6.44
CA ASP A 65 18.82 -7.48 -6.71
C ASP A 65 18.24 -8.19 -5.48
N TYR A 66 16.97 -7.90 -5.17
CA TYR A 66 16.26 -8.44 -4.02
C TYR A 66 14.91 -9.01 -4.45
N SER A 67 14.47 -10.02 -3.71
CA SER A 67 13.13 -10.62 -3.90
C SER A 67 12.25 -10.25 -2.71
N ASN A 68 11.50 -9.16 -2.82
CA ASN A 68 10.52 -8.72 -1.81
C ASN A 68 11.13 -8.44 -0.42
N GLU A 69 12.28 -7.78 -0.37
CA GLU A 69 12.89 -7.39 0.89
C GLU A 69 12.26 -6.12 1.45
N LYS A 70 11.86 -6.17 2.74
CA LYS A 70 11.35 -5.01 3.47
C LYS A 70 12.47 -4.21 4.15
N LEU A 71 13.61 -4.82 4.34
CA LEU A 71 14.79 -4.21 4.95
C LEU A 71 16.06 -4.74 4.30
N THR A 72 16.97 -3.83 3.96
CA THR A 72 18.30 -4.18 3.46
C THR A 72 19.34 -3.22 3.98
N LYS A 73 20.62 -3.56 3.79
CA LYS A 73 21.77 -2.77 4.23
C LYS A 73 22.69 -2.47 3.06
N ILE A 74 23.03 -1.20 2.90
CA ILE A 74 24.05 -0.74 1.94
C ILE A 74 25.21 -0.08 2.71
N GLU A 75 26.41 -0.49 2.42
CA GLU A 75 27.62 0.05 3.04
C GLU A 75 28.37 0.96 2.04
N VAL A 76 28.79 2.12 2.54
CA VAL A 76 29.62 3.06 1.79
C VAL A 76 30.81 3.46 2.66
N LEU A 77 32.01 3.41 2.09
CA LEU A 77 33.22 3.83 2.79
C LEU A 77 33.14 5.32 3.17
N LYS A 78 33.57 5.67 4.39
CA LYS A 78 33.53 7.05 4.90
C LYS A 78 34.16 8.08 3.93
N LYS A 79 35.28 7.73 3.28
CA LYS A 79 35.98 8.58 2.29
C LYS A 79 35.15 8.86 1.02
N ASN A 80 34.09 8.10 0.78
CA ASN A 80 33.19 8.23 -0.38
C ASN A 80 31.90 8.97 -0.06
N LEU A 81 31.68 9.38 1.19
CA LEU A 81 30.52 10.19 1.58
C LEU A 81 30.54 11.53 0.82
N GLY A 82 29.38 12.00 0.41
CA GLY A 82 29.22 13.18 -0.45
C GLY A 82 29.53 12.96 -1.94
N LYS A 83 30.13 11.81 -2.29
CA LYS A 83 30.52 11.44 -3.67
C LYS A 83 29.85 10.17 -4.17
N SER A 84 29.03 9.55 -3.34
CA SER A 84 28.32 8.30 -3.63
C SER A 84 26.83 8.53 -3.68
N SER A 85 26.14 7.76 -4.51
CA SER A 85 24.69 7.77 -4.60
C SER A 85 24.12 6.35 -4.61
N ILE A 86 22.86 6.24 -4.22
CA ILE A 86 22.07 5.03 -4.42
C ILE A 86 20.82 5.37 -5.24
N VAL A 87 20.42 4.44 -6.07
CA VAL A 87 19.12 4.38 -6.71
C VAL A 87 18.39 3.19 -6.13
N VAL A 88 17.26 3.42 -5.50
CA VAL A 88 16.45 2.38 -4.89
C VAL A 88 15.20 2.18 -5.72
N GLU A 89 15.00 0.97 -6.20
CA GLU A 89 13.79 0.55 -6.89
C GLU A 89 12.88 -0.17 -5.89
N TYR A 90 11.70 0.38 -5.71
CA TYR A 90 10.65 -0.21 -4.89
C TYR A 90 9.60 -0.87 -5.77
N LYS A 91 9.17 -2.05 -5.34
CA LYS A 91 7.98 -2.72 -5.83
C LYS A 91 6.85 -2.46 -4.82
N ILE A 92 5.76 -1.88 -5.28
CA ILE A 92 4.55 -1.63 -4.50
C ILE A 92 3.48 -2.59 -5.02
N VAL A 93 2.99 -3.45 -4.14
CA VAL A 93 2.05 -4.51 -4.46
C VAL A 93 0.70 -4.15 -3.87
N VAL A 94 -0.31 -3.99 -4.72
CA VAL A 94 -1.69 -3.73 -4.33
C VAL A 94 -2.48 -5.01 -4.56
N LYS A 95 -3.10 -5.55 -3.51
CA LYS A 95 -3.89 -6.77 -3.54
C LYS A 95 -5.30 -6.50 -3.04
N ASN A 96 -6.29 -7.00 -3.75
CA ASN A 96 -7.66 -7.02 -3.24
C ASN A 96 -7.85 -8.25 -2.34
N GLU A 97 -7.97 -8.03 -1.03
CA GLU A 97 -8.27 -9.06 -0.02
C GLU A 97 -9.77 -9.16 0.29
N GLY A 98 -10.57 -8.27 -0.30
CA GLY A 98 -12.02 -8.27 -0.19
C GLY A 98 -12.71 -9.33 -1.04
N ALA A 99 -14.04 -9.35 -0.95
CA ALA A 99 -14.90 -10.29 -1.66
C ALA A 99 -15.51 -9.71 -2.95
N VAL A 100 -15.41 -8.39 -3.17
CA VAL A 100 -15.91 -7.71 -4.38
C VAL A 100 -14.78 -7.02 -5.13
N ALA A 101 -14.96 -6.86 -6.44
CA ALA A 101 -14.03 -6.13 -7.28
C ALA A 101 -14.14 -4.62 -7.05
N GLY A 102 -13.04 -3.90 -7.22
CA GLY A 102 -12.99 -2.45 -7.08
C GLY A 102 -11.76 -1.84 -7.74
N TYR A 103 -11.45 -0.60 -7.40
CA TYR A 103 -10.38 0.18 -7.99
C TYR A 103 -9.52 0.82 -6.91
N ALA A 104 -8.21 0.92 -7.16
CA ALA A 104 -7.34 1.78 -6.38
C ALA A 104 -7.32 3.18 -7.00
N LYS A 105 -7.95 4.17 -6.38
CA LYS A 105 -8.02 5.53 -6.92
C LYS A 105 -6.66 6.17 -7.08
N LYS A 106 -5.80 6.01 -6.08
CA LYS A 106 -4.41 6.44 -6.17
C LYS A 106 -3.54 5.77 -5.10
N VAL A 107 -2.26 5.65 -5.41
CA VAL A 107 -1.21 5.31 -4.45
C VAL A 107 -0.37 6.55 -4.18
N VAL A 108 -0.08 6.84 -2.93
CA VAL A 108 0.81 7.93 -2.51
C VAL A 108 2.06 7.35 -1.88
N ASP A 109 3.21 7.95 -2.18
CA ASP A 109 4.48 7.66 -1.52
C ASP A 109 5.01 8.94 -0.86
N TYR A 110 5.36 8.84 0.41
CA TYR A 110 5.86 9.93 1.24
C TYR A 110 7.37 9.98 1.17
N LEU A 111 7.89 10.89 0.35
CA LEU A 111 9.34 10.96 0.09
C LEU A 111 10.12 11.22 1.38
N PRO A 112 11.08 10.36 1.76
CA PRO A 112 11.95 10.61 2.90
C PRO A 112 12.88 11.79 2.67
N LYS A 113 13.33 12.42 3.76
CA LYS A 113 14.27 13.54 3.68
C LYS A 113 15.54 13.19 2.91
N GLY A 114 15.90 14.05 1.98
CA GLY A 114 17.11 13.92 1.17
C GLY A 114 17.04 12.86 0.08
N VAL A 115 15.84 12.35 -0.20
CA VAL A 115 15.55 11.51 -1.37
C VAL A 115 15.03 12.40 -2.50
N VAL A 116 15.40 12.08 -3.71
CA VAL A 116 15.02 12.81 -4.93
C VAL A 116 14.16 11.92 -5.80
N PHE A 117 13.03 12.46 -6.21
CA PHE A 117 12.17 11.88 -7.23
C PHE A 117 12.61 12.38 -8.61
N ASN A 118 12.71 11.46 -9.59
CA ASN A 118 13.04 11.77 -10.97
C ASN A 118 11.92 11.26 -11.87
N THR A 119 11.23 12.15 -12.57
CA THR A 119 10.13 11.85 -13.49
C THR A 119 10.55 11.00 -14.68
N GLU A 120 11.80 11.11 -15.14
CA GLU A 120 12.32 10.28 -16.24
C GLU A 120 12.40 8.80 -15.88
N LEU A 121 12.64 8.49 -14.60
CA LEU A 121 12.68 7.13 -14.08
C LEU A 121 11.31 6.61 -13.65
N ASN A 122 10.29 7.47 -13.56
CA ASN A 122 8.98 7.19 -12.98
C ASN A 122 7.84 7.77 -13.83
N LYS A 123 7.64 7.24 -15.01
CA LYS A 123 6.68 7.79 -16.00
C LYS A 123 5.21 7.80 -15.51
N ASP A 124 4.84 6.84 -14.64
CA ASP A 124 3.48 6.69 -14.13
C ASP A 124 3.26 7.43 -12.80
N TRP A 125 4.30 8.12 -12.32
CA TRP A 125 4.25 8.86 -11.05
C TRP A 125 4.40 10.36 -11.30
N TYR A 126 3.79 11.17 -10.44
CA TYR A 126 3.97 12.62 -10.45
C TYR A 126 4.24 13.17 -9.05
N LEU A 127 5.08 14.20 -8.98
CA LEU A 127 5.35 14.95 -7.76
C LEU A 127 4.27 16.01 -7.57
N SER A 128 3.68 16.07 -6.40
CA SER A 128 2.70 17.09 -6.02
C SER A 128 3.37 18.23 -5.24
N ASP A 129 2.69 19.36 -5.14
CA ASP A 129 3.13 20.55 -4.40
C ASP A 129 3.37 20.30 -2.91
N ASN A 130 2.75 19.28 -2.34
CA ASN A 130 2.98 18.86 -0.95
C ASN A 130 4.25 18.04 -0.72
N GLY A 131 5.03 17.79 -1.79
CA GLY A 131 6.28 17.03 -1.73
C GLY A 131 6.12 15.51 -1.75
N ASN A 132 4.91 14.99 -1.89
CA ASN A 132 4.64 13.55 -2.04
C ASN A 132 4.53 13.17 -3.51
N VAL A 133 4.75 11.91 -3.83
CA VAL A 133 4.56 11.40 -5.18
C VAL A 133 3.34 10.50 -5.26
N TYR A 134 2.63 10.56 -6.36
CA TYR A 134 1.35 9.90 -6.59
C TYR A 134 1.37 9.09 -7.87
N ASN A 135 0.66 7.96 -7.83
CA ASN A 135 0.37 7.12 -8.98
C ASN A 135 -1.14 6.88 -9.08
N THR A 136 -1.71 7.13 -10.25
CA THR A 136 -3.15 6.93 -10.55
C THR A 136 -3.38 5.91 -11.66
N SER A 137 -2.36 5.15 -12.05
CA SER A 137 -2.48 4.17 -13.15
C SER A 137 -3.49 3.05 -12.90
N LEU A 138 -3.85 2.81 -11.63
CA LEU A 138 -4.84 1.82 -11.23
C LEU A 138 -6.27 2.38 -11.10
N GLU A 139 -6.45 3.69 -11.28
CA GLU A 139 -7.75 4.38 -11.07
C GLU A 139 -8.90 3.78 -11.92
N ASN A 140 -8.58 3.32 -13.13
CA ASN A 140 -9.54 2.71 -14.04
C ASN A 140 -9.27 1.22 -14.29
N THR A 141 -8.48 0.59 -13.42
CA THR A 141 -8.11 -0.82 -13.53
C THR A 141 -8.86 -1.62 -12.48
N ILE A 142 -9.78 -2.49 -12.91
CA ILE A 142 -10.50 -3.41 -12.01
C ILE A 142 -9.49 -4.34 -11.33
N ILE A 143 -9.62 -4.46 -10.02
CA ILE A 143 -8.87 -5.42 -9.19
C ILE A 143 -9.89 -6.38 -8.60
N ASN A 144 -9.92 -7.60 -9.14
CA ASN A 144 -10.83 -8.65 -8.69
C ASN A 144 -10.41 -9.22 -7.32
N PRO A 145 -11.32 -9.88 -6.58
CA PRO A 145 -10.97 -10.59 -5.35
C PRO A 145 -9.76 -11.51 -5.54
N GLY A 146 -8.77 -11.37 -4.65
CA GLY A 146 -7.51 -12.12 -4.70
C GLY A 146 -6.50 -11.62 -5.74
N GLU A 147 -6.89 -10.70 -6.65
CA GLU A 147 -5.99 -10.18 -7.68
C GLU A 147 -4.96 -9.22 -7.09
N THR A 148 -3.79 -9.20 -7.73
CA THR A 148 -2.65 -8.36 -7.35
C THR A 148 -2.23 -7.49 -8.53
N LYS A 149 -1.92 -6.22 -8.26
CA LYS A 149 -1.29 -5.28 -9.20
C LYS A 149 0.03 -4.80 -8.63
N GLU A 150 1.00 -4.57 -9.49
CA GLU A 150 2.33 -4.13 -9.11
C GLU A 150 2.64 -2.76 -9.73
N LEU A 151 3.21 -1.88 -8.91
CA LEU A 151 3.74 -0.58 -9.30
C LEU A 151 5.23 -0.53 -8.97
N THR A 152 6.01 0.14 -9.80
CA THR A 152 7.44 0.38 -9.56
C THR A 152 7.65 1.86 -9.25
N LEU A 153 8.45 2.14 -8.21
CA LEU A 153 8.89 3.50 -7.86
C LEU A 153 10.41 3.51 -7.70
N VAL A 154 11.07 4.41 -8.41
CA VAL A 154 12.54 4.56 -8.39
C VAL A 154 12.92 5.87 -7.73
N LEU A 155 13.66 5.79 -6.64
CA LEU A 155 14.10 6.96 -5.88
C LEU A 155 15.62 7.05 -5.83
N VAL A 156 16.13 8.27 -5.84
CA VAL A 156 17.58 8.56 -5.85
C VAL A 156 17.97 9.23 -4.53
N LYS A 157 19.08 8.82 -3.94
CA LYS A 157 19.64 9.46 -2.75
C LYS A 157 21.14 9.64 -2.86
N GLN A 158 21.60 10.87 -2.67
CA GLN A 158 23.00 11.16 -2.44
C GLN A 158 23.40 10.72 -1.03
N ILE A 159 24.49 9.98 -0.89
CA ILE A 159 24.96 9.46 0.38
C ILE A 159 25.94 10.46 1.02
N THR A 160 25.49 11.09 2.08
CA THR A 160 26.24 12.08 2.89
C THR A 160 26.41 11.55 4.32
N GLU A 161 27.06 12.30 5.19
CA GLU A 161 27.15 11.94 6.63
C GLU A 161 25.76 11.82 7.28
N ASP A 162 24.80 12.68 6.89
CA ASP A 162 23.41 12.63 7.37
C ASP A 162 22.61 11.42 6.85
N SER A 163 23.19 10.64 5.94
CA SER A 163 22.54 9.44 5.39
C SER A 163 22.83 8.17 6.21
N ILE A 164 23.65 8.29 7.26
CA ILE A 164 23.96 7.17 8.16
C ILE A 164 22.74 6.90 9.04
N GLY A 165 22.24 5.66 9.02
CA GLY A 165 21.07 5.24 9.78
C GLY A 165 20.04 4.53 8.93
N VAL A 166 18.77 4.64 9.33
CA VAL A 166 17.65 3.98 8.66
C VAL A 166 16.93 4.97 7.75
N LEU A 167 16.73 4.59 6.50
CA LEU A 167 15.87 5.29 5.56
C LEU A 167 14.52 4.57 5.51
N ASN A 168 13.50 5.15 6.12
CA ASN A 168 12.12 4.64 6.04
C ASN A 168 11.41 5.34 4.89
N ASN A 169 10.73 4.55 4.06
CA ASN A 169 9.88 5.05 2.99
C ASN A 169 8.51 4.38 3.05
N THR A 170 7.46 5.17 3.20
CA THR A 170 6.09 4.72 3.41
C THR A 170 5.22 5.05 2.21
N ALA A 171 4.31 4.14 1.88
CA ALA A 171 3.28 4.37 0.87
C ALA A 171 1.90 4.03 1.44
N GLU A 172 0.87 4.68 0.92
CA GLU A 172 -0.54 4.46 1.25
C GLU A 172 -1.37 4.33 -0.02
N ILE A 173 -2.53 3.72 0.11
CA ILE A 173 -3.49 3.52 -0.97
C ILE A 173 -4.81 4.20 -0.61
N TYR A 174 -5.46 4.78 -1.62
CA TYR A 174 -6.81 5.33 -1.54
C TYR A 174 -7.73 4.52 -2.44
N GLU A 175 -8.84 4.08 -1.87
CA GLU A 175 -9.93 3.36 -2.53
C GLU A 175 -10.95 4.29 -3.19
#